data_48442aab21053247581ae6a0ddfacdeb
#
_entry.id   48442aab21053247581ae6a0ddfacdeb
#
_cell.length_a   1.000
_cell.length_b   1.000
_cell.length_c   1.000
_cell.angle_alpha   90.00
_cell.angle_beta   90.00
_cell.angle_gamma   90.00
#
_symmetry.space_group_name_H-M   'P 1'
#
loop_
_entity.id
_entity.type
_entity.pdbx_description
1 polymer ?
#
loop_
_entity_poly.entity_id
_entity_poly.type
_entity_poly.pdbx_seq_one_letter_code
_entity_poly.pdbx_strand_id
1 'polypeptide(L)'
;TDPLVTAVRAPRLGDVSAEPAATLLLKRAQQGAYILADRCRSLTADSSGTDWRAALAAAEQVHACGLVAVQLHGKPGTKLLKTITQVTRDLRDCAADVEPPDLEDLTPAEAFERGRETERCHQKLIAARAGFVADWPERVVKIRKLLAKVRR
;
A
#
# COMPACT_ATOMS: atom_id res chain seq x y z
N THR A 1 -13.63 19.00 -41.01
CA THR A 1 -14.00 18.35 -39.75
C THR A 1 -12.90 17.46 -39.21
N ASP A 2 -12.14 16.92 -40.09
CA ASP A 2 -11.14 15.93 -39.74
C ASP A 2 -9.77 16.47 -39.33
N PRO A 3 -9.36 17.70 -39.69
CA PRO A 3 -8.06 18.18 -39.23
C PRO A 3 -7.86 18.20 -37.73
N LEU A 4 -8.92 18.49 -36.98
CA LEU A 4 -8.88 18.49 -35.52
C LEU A 4 -8.72 17.09 -34.97
N VAL A 5 -9.49 16.14 -35.52
CA VAL A 5 -9.42 14.74 -35.13
C VAL A 5 -8.05 14.15 -35.48
N THR A 6 -7.53 14.48 -36.64
CA THR A 6 -6.21 14.03 -37.09
C THR A 6 -5.11 14.58 -36.19
N ALA A 7 -5.19 15.86 -35.80
CA ALA A 7 -4.24 16.48 -34.89
C ALA A 7 -4.24 15.80 -33.52
N VAL A 8 -5.41 15.44 -32.99
CA VAL A 8 -5.54 14.72 -31.72
C VAL A 8 -4.91 13.33 -31.79
N ARG A 9 -4.98 12.70 -32.94
CA ARG A 9 -4.42 11.35 -33.17
C ARG A 9 -2.94 11.36 -33.54
N ALA A 10 -2.32 12.53 -33.70
CA ALA A 10 -0.95 12.60 -34.13
C ALA A 10 -0.01 11.89 -33.16
N PRO A 11 0.98 11.11 -33.64
CA PRO A 11 1.91 10.39 -32.79
C PRO A 11 2.71 11.29 -31.83
N ARG A 12 2.90 12.55 -32.19
CA ARG A 12 3.59 13.52 -31.34
C ARG A 12 2.95 13.71 -29.96
N LEU A 13 1.67 13.38 -29.81
CA LEU A 13 1.01 13.41 -28.50
C LEU A 13 1.62 12.41 -27.54
N GLY A 14 2.00 11.23 -28.02
CA GLY A 14 2.71 10.25 -27.21
C GLY A 14 4.07 10.74 -26.76
N ASP A 15 4.85 11.32 -27.66
CA ASP A 15 6.18 11.83 -27.38
C ASP A 15 6.14 13.03 -26.43
N VAL A 16 5.22 13.94 -26.63
CA VAL A 16 5.04 15.14 -25.79
C VAL A 16 4.49 14.77 -24.41
N SER A 17 3.69 13.69 -24.33
CA SER A 17 3.04 13.29 -23.09
C SER A 17 3.94 12.46 -22.16
N ALA A 18 5.04 11.88 -22.64
CA ALA A 18 5.89 11.00 -21.86
C ALA A 18 6.49 11.71 -20.62
N GLU A 19 7.09 12.88 -20.81
CA GLU A 19 7.67 13.68 -19.75
C GLU A 19 6.63 14.25 -18.77
N PRO A 20 5.54 14.90 -19.23
CA PRO A 20 4.48 15.33 -18.32
C PRO A 20 3.79 14.19 -17.58
N ALA A 21 3.61 13.04 -18.21
CA ALA A 21 3.03 11.86 -17.56
C ALA A 21 3.94 11.34 -16.44
N ALA A 22 5.25 11.26 -16.69
CA ALA A 22 6.22 10.86 -15.67
C ALA A 22 6.22 11.82 -14.48
N THR A 23 6.17 13.12 -14.73
CA THR A 23 6.10 14.15 -13.69
C THR A 23 4.82 14.03 -12.88
N LEU A 24 3.69 13.80 -13.53
CA LEU A 24 2.39 13.64 -12.88
C LEU A 24 2.37 12.39 -11.99
N LEU A 25 2.91 11.29 -12.48
CA LEU A 25 2.99 10.04 -11.72
C LEU A 25 3.88 10.19 -10.50
N LEU A 26 4.98 10.90 -10.63
CA LEU A 26 5.86 11.19 -9.51
C LEU A 26 5.16 12.06 -8.47
N LYS A 27 4.43 13.08 -8.87
CA LYS A 27 3.62 13.91 -7.98
C LYS A 27 2.57 13.06 -7.25
N ARG A 28 1.90 12.18 -7.95
CA ARG A 28 0.90 11.28 -7.35
C ARG A 28 1.54 10.30 -6.36
N ALA A 29 2.71 9.79 -6.69
CA ALA A 29 3.45 8.93 -5.77
C ALA A 29 3.84 9.67 -4.50
N GLN A 30 4.28 10.92 -4.61
CA GLN A 30 4.60 11.77 -3.47
C GLN A 30 3.37 12.08 -2.61
N GLN A 31 2.27 12.47 -3.25
CA GLN A 31 1.01 12.71 -2.55
C GLN A 31 0.51 11.46 -1.85
N GLY A 32 0.57 10.32 -2.52
CA GLY A 32 0.21 9.03 -1.95
C GLY A 32 1.09 8.67 -0.75
N ALA A 33 2.38 8.94 -0.84
CA ALA A 33 3.30 8.70 0.27
C ALA A 33 3.01 9.62 1.47
N TYR A 34 2.62 10.86 1.24
CA TYR A 34 2.17 11.76 2.31
C TYR A 34 0.90 11.25 2.98
N ILE A 35 -0.08 10.81 2.20
CA ILE A 35 -1.32 10.23 2.71
C ILE A 35 -1.02 8.97 3.52
N LEU A 36 -0.18 8.10 3.00
CA LEU A 36 0.26 6.89 3.68
C LEU A 36 0.94 7.23 5.01
N ALA A 37 1.88 8.19 5.00
CA ALA A 37 2.58 8.62 6.20
C ALA A 37 1.61 9.21 7.23
N ASP A 38 0.66 10.00 6.80
CA ASP A 38 -0.36 10.59 7.67
C ASP A 38 -1.25 9.52 8.30
N ARG A 39 -1.73 8.57 7.50
CA ARG A 39 -2.55 7.46 7.98
C ARG A 39 -1.80 6.58 8.97
N CYS A 40 -0.54 6.26 8.68
CA CYS A 40 0.26 5.38 9.53
C CYS A 40 0.76 6.06 10.80
N ARG A 41 0.95 7.37 10.77
CA ARG A 41 1.41 8.13 11.95
C ARG A 41 0.44 8.03 13.12
N SER A 42 -0.85 7.99 12.86
CA SER A 42 -1.88 7.92 13.89
C SER A 42 -2.24 6.49 14.28
N LEU A 43 -1.69 5.48 13.62
CA LEU A 43 -1.99 4.08 13.93
C LEU A 43 -1.35 3.65 15.25
N THR A 44 -2.15 2.94 16.03
CA THR A 44 -1.71 2.21 17.22
C THR A 44 -2.14 0.76 17.08
N ALA A 45 -1.64 -0.12 17.93
CA ALA A 45 -2.05 -1.52 17.93
C ALA A 45 -3.57 -1.69 18.16
N ASP A 46 -4.21 -0.70 18.81
CA ASP A 46 -5.64 -0.69 19.13
C ASP A 46 -6.50 0.03 18.08
N SER A 47 -5.90 0.53 17.01
CA SER A 47 -6.66 1.20 15.95
C SER A 47 -7.69 0.26 15.32
N SER A 48 -8.81 0.83 14.87
CA SER A 48 -9.89 0.05 14.25
C SER A 48 -9.46 -0.60 12.93
N GLY A 49 -10.16 -1.66 12.54
CA GLY A 49 -9.95 -2.28 11.24
C GLY A 49 -10.15 -1.29 10.09
N THR A 50 -11.04 -0.33 10.23
CA THR A 50 -11.26 0.74 9.25
C THR A 50 -9.99 1.58 9.05
N ASP A 51 -9.30 1.93 10.13
CA ASP A 51 -8.06 2.70 10.06
C ASP A 51 -6.94 1.90 9.36
N TRP A 52 -6.84 0.61 9.65
CA TRP A 52 -5.87 -0.27 8.98
C TRP A 52 -6.17 -0.43 7.50
N ARG A 53 -7.45 -0.56 7.12
CA ARG A 53 -7.85 -0.62 5.71
C ARG A 53 -7.60 0.68 4.97
N ALA A 54 -7.78 1.82 5.64
CA ALA A 54 -7.46 3.13 5.04
C ALA A 54 -5.95 3.27 4.75
N ALA A 55 -5.11 2.81 5.68
CA ALA A 55 -3.66 2.78 5.48
C ALA A 55 -3.28 1.85 4.33
N LEU A 56 -3.90 0.67 4.25
CA LEU A 56 -3.68 -0.27 3.16
C LEU A 56 -4.04 0.34 1.80
N ALA A 57 -5.19 1.00 1.70
CA ALA A 57 -5.62 1.65 0.46
C ALA A 57 -4.61 2.70 0.01
N ALA A 58 -4.07 3.50 0.93
CA ALA A 58 -3.04 4.47 0.64
C ALA A 58 -1.75 3.81 0.13
N ALA A 59 -1.33 2.70 0.75
CA ALA A 59 -0.15 1.95 0.33
C ALA A 59 -0.33 1.34 -1.06
N GLU A 60 -1.49 0.79 -1.36
CA GLU A 60 -1.80 0.22 -2.67
C GLU A 60 -1.74 1.27 -3.77
N GLN A 61 -2.19 2.48 -3.49
CA GLN A 61 -2.12 3.59 -4.45
C GLN A 61 -0.66 3.99 -4.73
N VAL A 62 0.18 4.10 -3.71
CA VAL A 62 1.62 4.36 -3.88
C VAL A 62 2.29 3.21 -4.64
N HIS A 63 1.90 1.98 -4.35
CA HIS A 63 2.41 0.80 -5.04
C HIS A 63 2.10 0.84 -6.54
N ALA A 64 0.88 1.19 -6.92
CA ALA A 64 0.48 1.31 -8.32
C ALA A 64 1.33 2.38 -9.05
N CYS A 65 1.57 3.53 -8.42
CA CYS A 65 2.45 4.55 -8.97
C CYS A 65 3.91 4.06 -9.04
N GLY A 66 4.34 3.27 -8.05
CA GLY A 66 5.70 2.72 -7.99
C GLY A 66 6.01 1.76 -9.12
N LEU A 67 5.04 0.97 -9.58
CA LEU A 67 5.19 0.07 -10.73
C LEU A 67 5.63 0.83 -11.99
N VAL A 68 5.08 2.01 -12.20
CA VAL A 68 5.46 2.87 -13.32
C VAL A 68 6.83 3.52 -13.08
N ALA A 69 7.10 3.95 -11.84
CA ALA A 69 8.36 4.60 -11.47
C ALA A 69 9.58 3.69 -11.73
N VAL A 70 9.45 2.38 -11.55
CA VAL A 70 10.52 1.42 -11.86
C VAL A 70 10.97 1.52 -13.31
N GLN A 71 10.01 1.65 -14.23
CA GLN A 71 10.31 1.74 -15.66
C GLN A 71 11.00 3.05 -16.05
N LEU A 72 10.74 4.12 -15.29
CA LEU A 72 11.19 5.46 -15.62
C LEU A 72 12.47 5.88 -14.88
N HIS A 73 12.73 5.35 -13.70
CA HIS A 73 13.76 5.84 -12.80
C HIS A 73 14.82 4.81 -12.39
N GLY A 74 14.79 3.61 -12.94
CA GLY A 74 15.82 2.59 -12.74
C GLY A 74 15.97 2.13 -11.28
N LYS A 75 17.20 2.11 -10.77
CA LYS A 75 17.55 1.56 -9.44
C LYS A 75 16.79 2.20 -8.28
N PRO A 76 16.69 3.54 -8.15
CA PRO A 76 15.92 4.13 -7.06
C PRO A 76 14.44 3.76 -7.11
N GLY A 77 13.87 3.69 -8.31
CA GLY A 77 12.49 3.25 -8.51
C GLY A 77 12.28 1.81 -8.05
N THR A 78 13.22 0.92 -8.37
CA THR A 78 13.18 -0.49 -7.96
C THR A 78 13.22 -0.64 -6.44
N LYS A 79 14.09 0.11 -5.76
CA LYS A 79 14.17 0.09 -4.30
C LYS A 79 12.90 0.64 -3.64
N LEU A 80 12.36 1.71 -4.19
CA LEU A 80 11.10 2.28 -3.72
C LEU A 80 9.97 1.27 -3.85
N LEU A 81 9.84 0.65 -5.01
CA LEU A 81 8.82 -0.36 -5.25
C LEU A 81 8.94 -1.53 -4.26
N LYS A 82 10.15 -2.03 -4.05
CA LYS A 82 10.40 -3.13 -3.10
C LYS A 82 9.97 -2.76 -1.69
N THR A 83 10.30 -1.55 -1.25
CA THR A 83 9.94 -1.04 0.08
C THR A 83 8.42 -0.91 0.21
N ILE A 84 7.76 -0.33 -0.77
CA ILE A 84 6.29 -0.16 -0.77
C ILE A 84 5.58 -1.50 -0.86
N THR A 85 6.10 -2.45 -1.64
CA THR A 85 5.54 -3.80 -1.72
C THR A 85 5.54 -4.47 -0.35
N GLN A 86 6.63 -4.34 0.40
CA GLN A 86 6.72 -4.92 1.74
C GLN A 86 5.76 -4.24 2.71
N VAL A 87 5.67 -2.92 2.69
CA VAL A 87 4.71 -2.15 3.51
C VAL A 87 3.27 -2.57 3.18
N THR A 88 2.94 -2.68 1.91
CA THR A 88 1.60 -3.08 1.46
C THR A 88 1.25 -4.49 1.94
N ARG A 89 2.19 -5.41 1.86
CA ARG A 89 2.02 -6.78 2.34
C ARG A 89 1.75 -6.82 3.85
N ASP A 90 2.54 -6.08 4.61
CA ASP A 90 2.39 -6.03 6.06
C ASP A 90 1.06 -5.37 6.46
N LEU A 91 0.66 -4.33 5.76
CA LEU A 91 -0.65 -3.69 5.99
C LEU A 91 -1.82 -4.61 5.63
N ARG A 92 -1.67 -5.45 4.61
CA ARG A 92 -2.69 -6.46 4.29
C ARG A 92 -2.91 -7.41 5.45
N ASP A 93 -1.83 -7.86 6.07
CA ASP A 93 -1.92 -8.72 7.25
C ASP A 93 -2.58 -7.99 8.43
N CYS A 94 -2.31 -6.70 8.60
CA CYS A 94 -2.90 -5.87 9.64
C CYS A 94 -4.37 -5.51 9.39
N ALA A 95 -4.78 -5.45 8.14
CA ALA A 95 -6.15 -5.10 7.73
C ALA A 95 -7.06 -6.32 7.59
N ALA A 96 -6.54 -7.52 7.78
CA ALA A 96 -7.31 -8.75 7.71
C ALA A 96 -8.39 -8.78 8.79
N ASP A 97 -9.56 -9.28 8.41
CA ASP A 97 -10.65 -9.49 9.35
C ASP A 97 -10.55 -10.91 9.94
N VAL A 98 -10.77 -11.01 11.24
CA VAL A 98 -10.93 -12.29 11.90
C VAL A 98 -12.43 -12.50 12.13
N GLU A 99 -13.02 -13.38 11.34
CA GLU A 99 -14.45 -13.68 11.46
C GLU A 99 -14.72 -14.52 12.71
N PRO A 100 -15.85 -14.26 13.40
CA PRO A 100 -16.29 -15.13 14.48
C PRO A 100 -16.50 -16.56 13.96
N PRO A 101 -16.15 -17.59 14.72
CA PRO A 101 -16.35 -18.95 14.27
C PRO A 101 -17.85 -19.29 14.19
N ASP A 102 -18.24 -19.97 13.11
CA ASP A 102 -19.55 -20.60 13.02
C ASP A 102 -19.50 -21.90 13.80
N LEU A 103 -20.23 -21.95 14.90
CA LEU A 103 -20.26 -23.07 15.80
C LEU A 103 -21.51 -23.96 15.62
N GLU A 104 -22.39 -23.65 14.66
CA GLU A 104 -23.55 -24.46 14.35
C GLU A 104 -23.14 -25.84 13.84
N ASP A 105 -23.87 -26.86 14.24
CA ASP A 105 -23.69 -28.27 13.82
C ASP A 105 -22.32 -28.88 14.15
N LEU A 106 -21.55 -28.24 15.04
CA LEU A 106 -20.28 -28.79 15.50
C LEU A 106 -20.41 -29.57 16.79
N THR A 107 -19.61 -30.63 16.93
CA THR A 107 -19.42 -31.27 18.20
C THR A 107 -18.70 -30.34 19.18
N PRO A 108 -18.81 -30.58 20.52
CA PRO A 108 -18.06 -29.74 21.47
C PRO A 108 -16.55 -29.69 21.21
N ALA A 109 -15.97 -30.82 20.79
CA ALA A 109 -14.55 -30.89 20.45
C ALA A 109 -14.21 -30.03 19.21
N GLU A 110 -15.03 -30.10 18.17
CA GLU A 110 -14.87 -29.28 16.95
C GLU A 110 -15.06 -27.80 17.25
N ALA A 111 -16.05 -27.44 18.06
CA ALA A 111 -16.31 -26.06 18.47
C ALA A 111 -15.11 -25.50 19.27
N PHE A 112 -14.52 -26.29 20.14
CA PHE A 112 -13.33 -25.91 20.91
C PHE A 112 -12.13 -25.65 19.99
N GLU A 113 -11.87 -26.55 19.04
CA GLU A 113 -10.78 -26.39 18.08
C GLU A 113 -10.97 -25.14 17.18
N ARG A 114 -12.21 -24.88 16.73
CA ARG A 114 -12.55 -23.67 15.98
C ARG A 114 -12.29 -22.41 16.78
N GLY A 115 -12.68 -22.40 18.05
CA GLY A 115 -12.43 -21.29 18.96
C GLY A 115 -10.93 -21.05 19.16
N ARG A 116 -10.15 -22.09 19.32
CA ARG A 116 -8.69 -22.00 19.44
C ARG A 116 -8.05 -21.42 18.19
N GLU A 117 -8.48 -21.85 17.02
CA GLU A 117 -7.96 -21.33 15.75
C GLU A 117 -8.29 -19.86 15.57
N THR A 118 -9.52 -19.46 15.88
CA THR A 118 -9.94 -18.05 15.85
C THR A 118 -9.07 -17.20 16.78
N GLU A 119 -8.80 -17.69 17.99
CA GLU A 119 -7.94 -17.00 18.95
C GLU A 119 -6.50 -16.87 18.44
N ARG A 120 -5.96 -17.90 17.80
CA ARG A 120 -4.63 -17.82 17.17
C ARG A 120 -4.59 -16.76 16.07
N CYS A 121 -5.63 -16.68 15.25
CA CYS A 121 -5.74 -15.63 14.22
C CYS A 121 -5.79 -14.23 14.83
N HIS A 122 -6.53 -14.07 15.92
CA HIS A 122 -6.55 -12.80 16.67
C HIS A 122 -5.18 -12.44 17.22
N GLN A 123 -4.47 -13.37 17.81
CA GLN A 123 -3.13 -13.13 18.35
C GLN A 123 -2.14 -12.78 17.25
N LYS A 124 -2.21 -13.43 16.10
CA LYS A 124 -1.39 -13.07 14.93
C LYS A 124 -1.69 -11.66 14.44
N LEU A 125 -2.96 -11.29 14.38
CA LEU A 125 -3.37 -9.95 13.96
C LEU A 125 -2.84 -8.88 14.92
N ILE A 126 -2.98 -9.09 16.21
CA ILE A 126 -2.47 -8.17 17.25
C ILE A 126 -0.95 -8.03 17.13
N ALA A 127 -0.24 -9.14 16.97
CA ALA A 127 1.21 -9.13 16.79
C ALA A 127 1.63 -8.41 15.51
N ALA A 128 0.94 -8.63 14.40
CA ALA A 128 1.22 -7.96 13.13
C ALA A 128 1.05 -6.44 13.25
N ARG A 129 -0.03 -6.00 13.88
CA ARG A 129 -0.30 -4.58 14.10
C ARG A 129 0.73 -3.93 15.00
N ALA A 130 1.09 -4.55 16.10
CA ALA A 130 2.12 -4.05 17.02
C ALA A 130 3.48 -3.97 16.30
N GLY A 131 3.85 -4.97 15.53
CA GLY A 131 5.08 -4.99 14.77
C GLY A 131 5.14 -3.89 13.71
N PHE A 132 4.04 -3.69 12.99
CA PHE A 132 3.97 -2.62 11.99
C PHE A 132 4.17 -1.24 12.62
N VAL A 133 3.47 -0.96 13.71
CA VAL A 133 3.58 0.32 14.42
C VAL A 133 5.01 0.56 14.91
N ALA A 134 5.65 -0.48 15.43
CA ALA A 134 7.03 -0.39 15.91
C ALA A 134 8.04 -0.10 14.78
N ASP A 135 7.83 -0.69 13.60
CA ASP A 135 8.76 -0.56 12.47
C ASP A 135 8.51 0.69 11.62
N TRP A 136 7.35 1.31 11.73
CA TRP A 136 6.95 2.39 10.85
C TRP A 136 7.88 3.61 10.86
N PRO A 137 8.37 4.12 12.00
CA PRO A 137 9.24 5.30 12.00
C PRO A 137 10.48 5.18 11.10
N GLU A 138 11.10 4.01 11.07
CA GLU A 138 12.25 3.76 10.20
C GLU A 138 11.82 3.62 8.74
N ARG A 139 10.70 2.97 8.49
CA ARG A 139 10.17 2.76 7.15
C ARG A 139 9.79 4.07 6.46
N VAL A 140 9.14 4.98 7.17
CA VAL A 140 8.73 6.27 6.60
C VAL A 140 9.94 7.12 6.22
N VAL A 141 11.00 7.09 7.01
CA VAL A 141 12.26 7.77 6.69
C VAL A 141 12.88 7.19 5.41
N LYS A 142 12.91 5.86 5.31
CA LYS A 142 13.42 5.18 4.12
C LYS A 142 12.63 5.53 2.86
N ILE A 143 11.32 5.54 2.94
CA ILE A 143 10.44 5.91 1.82
C ILE A 143 10.73 7.35 1.37
N ARG A 144 10.84 8.28 2.29
CA ARG A 144 11.15 9.68 1.98
C ARG A 144 12.50 9.84 1.27
N LYS A 145 13.51 9.12 1.74
CA LYS A 145 14.84 9.13 1.12
C LYS A 145 14.80 8.56 -0.30
N LEU A 146 14.08 7.48 -0.51
CA LEU A 146 13.94 6.87 -1.84
C LEU A 146 13.15 7.75 -2.80
N LEU A 147 12.09 8.40 -2.33
CA LEU A 147 11.35 9.38 -3.14
C LEU A 147 12.23 10.55 -3.55
N ALA A 148 13.06 11.05 -2.67
CA ALA A 148 14.00 12.13 -2.99
C ALA A 148 15.01 11.73 -4.06
N LYS A 149 15.48 10.49 -4.05
CA LYS A 149 16.39 9.94 -5.07
C LYS A 149 15.70 9.80 -6.43
N VAL A 150 14.44 9.38 -6.44
CA VAL A 150 13.65 9.24 -7.68
C VAL A 150 13.38 10.60 -8.32
N ARG A 151 13.26 11.67 -7.52
CA ARG A 151 13.06 13.05 -8.03
C ARG A 151 14.25 13.58 -8.81
N ARG A 152 15.43 13.07 -8.57
CA ARG A 152 16.64 13.47 -9.26
C ARG A 152 16.81 12.66 -10.56
#